data_996b2ef9116039929b465c49c90fad20
#
_entry.id   996b2ef9116039929b465c49c90fad20
#
_cell.length_a   1.000
_cell.length_b   1.000
_cell.length_c   1.000
_cell.angle_alpha   90.00
_cell.angle_beta   90.00
_cell.angle_gamma   90.00
#
_symmetry.space_group_name_H-M   'P 1'
#
loop_
_entity.id
_entity.type
_entity.pdbx_description
1 polymer ?
#
loop_
_entity_poly.entity_id
_entity_poly.type
_entity_poly.pdbx_seq_one_letter_code
_entity_poly.pdbx_strand_id
1 'polypeptide(L)'
;VKTAFDLCPSSSYVVFDSGYKYMFDKYNDVFRFVPLNGDVAGLCAFTDQIADSFFSPAGFNRGNIRGAVKLSLNPTQAERDILYKARVNPVVNFPGQGVVLFGDKTALSKPSAFDRINVRRLFLLLEKAIATAAKFQLFEFNDEFTRAQFRNLVEPFLRDIQGRRGITDFSLKCDATNNTG
;
A
#
# COMPACT_ATOMS: atom_id res chain seq x y z
N VAL A 1 1.69 0.15 -22.80
CA VAL A 1 1.56 0.17 -21.31
C VAL A 1 2.32 1.36 -20.76
N LYS A 2 3.65 1.45 -20.93
CA LYS A 2 4.46 2.58 -20.41
C LYS A 2 3.92 3.94 -20.83
N THR A 3 3.64 4.15 -22.12
CA THR A 3 3.14 5.43 -22.67
C THR A 3 1.81 5.87 -22.04
N ALA A 4 0.93 4.92 -21.73
CA ALA A 4 -0.34 5.25 -21.08
C ALA A 4 -0.15 5.71 -19.64
N PHE A 5 0.82 5.14 -18.91
CA PHE A 5 1.11 5.54 -17.54
C PHE A 5 1.91 6.83 -17.43
N ASP A 6 2.69 7.17 -18.45
CA ASP A 6 3.41 8.46 -18.51
C ASP A 6 2.44 9.68 -18.60
N LEU A 7 1.21 9.43 -19.08
CA LEU A 7 0.14 10.46 -19.12
C LEU A 7 -0.58 10.64 -17.78
N CYS A 8 -0.40 9.71 -16.82
CA CYS A 8 -1.06 9.80 -15.52
C CYS A 8 -0.31 10.74 -14.59
N PRO A 9 -1.02 11.56 -13.79
CA PRO A 9 -0.40 12.45 -12.83
C PRO A 9 0.38 11.65 -11.77
N SER A 10 1.51 12.23 -11.34
CA SER A 10 2.33 11.66 -10.28
C SER A 10 1.58 11.70 -8.94
N SER A 11 1.31 10.54 -8.35
CA SER A 11 0.61 10.41 -7.08
C SER A 11 1.07 9.20 -6.31
N SER A 12 1.23 9.35 -5.00
CA SER A 12 1.50 8.22 -4.09
C SER A 12 0.24 7.44 -3.69
N TYR A 13 -0.94 7.93 -4.05
CA TYR A 13 -2.24 7.28 -3.76
C TYR A 13 -2.71 6.36 -4.88
N VAL A 14 -1.98 6.30 -5.98
CA VAL A 14 -2.28 5.47 -7.15
C VAL A 14 -1.25 4.37 -7.29
N VAL A 15 -1.70 3.19 -7.65
CA VAL A 15 -0.86 2.02 -7.93
C VAL A 15 -1.19 1.52 -9.32
N PHE A 16 -0.15 1.29 -10.12
CA PHE A 16 -0.29 0.69 -11.45
C PHE A 16 0.21 -0.75 -11.42
N ASP A 17 -0.57 -1.64 -11.98
CA ASP A 17 -0.21 -3.04 -12.19
C ASP A 17 -0.19 -3.38 -13.69
N SER A 18 0.34 -4.54 -14.03
CA SER A 18 0.49 -4.96 -15.41
C SER A 18 -0.48 -6.07 -15.81
N GLY A 19 -1.32 -5.80 -16.78
CA GLY A 19 -1.96 -6.80 -17.61
C GLY A 19 -3.26 -7.39 -17.09
N TYR A 20 -3.56 -8.58 -17.64
CA TYR A 20 -4.79 -9.33 -17.41
C TYR A 20 -4.44 -10.78 -17.09
N LYS A 21 -5.24 -11.42 -16.25
CA LYS A 21 -5.24 -12.87 -16.06
C LYS A 21 -6.35 -13.53 -16.86
N TYR A 22 -6.09 -14.71 -17.38
CA TYR A 22 -7.10 -15.60 -17.97
C TYR A 22 -7.63 -16.50 -16.87
N MET A 23 -8.94 -16.44 -16.63
CA MET A 23 -9.59 -17.21 -15.58
C MET A 23 -10.96 -17.68 -16.01
N PHE A 24 -11.47 -18.70 -15.32
CA PHE A 24 -12.83 -19.20 -15.51
C PHE A 24 -13.84 -18.30 -14.79
N ASP A 25 -14.81 -17.81 -15.55
CA ASP A 25 -15.97 -17.09 -15.01
C ASP A 25 -17.11 -18.09 -14.75
N LYS A 26 -17.29 -18.46 -13.51
CA LYS A 26 -18.27 -19.43 -13.09
C LYS A 26 -19.73 -19.01 -13.28
N TYR A 27 -19.98 -17.71 -13.47
CA TYR A 27 -21.34 -17.19 -13.62
C TYR A 27 -21.83 -17.29 -15.07
N ASN A 28 -20.91 -17.19 -16.02
CA ASN A 28 -21.21 -17.23 -17.45
C ASN A 28 -20.68 -18.52 -18.11
N ASP A 29 -20.06 -19.41 -17.34
CA ASP A 29 -19.49 -20.69 -17.82
C ASP A 29 -18.49 -20.52 -18.98
N VAL A 30 -17.66 -19.48 -18.91
CA VAL A 30 -16.67 -19.15 -19.94
C VAL A 30 -15.34 -18.73 -19.35
N PHE A 31 -14.26 -19.01 -20.10
CA PHE A 31 -12.96 -18.42 -19.79
C PHE A 31 -12.83 -17.03 -20.39
N ARG A 32 -12.36 -16.07 -19.61
CA ARG A 32 -12.11 -14.70 -20.07
C ARG A 32 -10.89 -14.06 -19.46
N PHE A 33 -10.40 -13.02 -20.10
CA PHE A 33 -9.38 -12.15 -19.53
C PHE A 33 -10.02 -11.13 -18.56
N VAL A 34 -9.47 -11.06 -17.36
CA VAL A 34 -9.91 -10.15 -16.30
C VAL A 34 -8.73 -9.26 -15.88
N PRO A 35 -8.93 -7.96 -15.71
CA PRO A 35 -7.87 -7.05 -15.22
C PRO A 35 -7.34 -7.48 -13.85
N LEU A 36 -6.05 -7.29 -13.61
CA LEU A 36 -5.37 -7.69 -12.38
C LEU A 36 -5.53 -6.69 -11.23
N ASN A 37 -6.04 -5.48 -11.49
CA ASN A 37 -6.20 -4.44 -10.48
C ASN A 37 -7.05 -4.88 -9.27
N GLY A 38 -8.12 -5.63 -9.51
CA GLY A 38 -8.94 -6.21 -8.45
C GLY A 38 -8.17 -7.23 -7.58
N ASP A 39 -7.32 -8.03 -8.21
CA ASP A 39 -6.45 -8.97 -7.48
C ASP A 39 -5.40 -8.25 -6.64
N VAL A 40 -4.78 -7.20 -7.18
CA VAL A 40 -3.79 -6.39 -6.45
C VAL A 40 -4.44 -5.70 -5.24
N ALA A 41 -5.65 -5.16 -5.40
CA ALA A 41 -6.43 -4.65 -4.27
C ALA A 41 -6.74 -5.75 -3.24
N GLY A 42 -7.13 -6.94 -3.70
CA GLY A 42 -7.35 -8.12 -2.87
C GLY A 42 -6.10 -8.56 -2.09
N LEU A 43 -4.91 -8.49 -2.71
CA LEU A 43 -3.65 -8.79 -2.03
C LEU A 43 -3.34 -7.77 -0.92
N CYS A 44 -3.69 -6.50 -1.12
CA CYS A 44 -3.58 -5.51 -0.05
C CYS A 44 -4.48 -5.85 1.14
N ALA A 45 -5.74 -6.17 0.90
CA ALA A 45 -6.68 -6.59 1.95
C ALA A 45 -6.26 -7.90 2.64
N PHE A 46 -5.78 -8.86 1.88
CA PHE A 46 -5.23 -10.12 2.42
C PHE A 46 -4.00 -9.88 3.31
N THR A 47 -3.12 -8.95 2.91
CA THR A 47 -1.96 -8.57 3.71
C THR A 47 -2.38 -7.97 5.06
N ASP A 48 -3.47 -7.18 5.10
CA ASP A 48 -4.03 -6.63 6.34
C ASP A 48 -4.57 -7.71 7.28
N GLN A 49 -5.07 -8.82 6.73
CA GLN A 49 -5.59 -9.94 7.54
C GLN A 49 -4.50 -10.82 8.13
N ILE A 50 -3.42 -11.10 7.39
CA ILE A 50 -2.38 -12.06 7.81
C ILE A 50 -1.15 -11.40 8.45
N ALA A 51 -0.98 -10.11 8.25
CA ALA A 51 0.12 -9.32 8.78
C ALA A 51 -0.40 -7.93 9.18
N ASP A 52 0.20 -6.88 8.65
CA ASP A 52 -0.23 -5.50 8.87
C ASP A 52 -0.15 -4.71 7.56
N SER A 53 -0.84 -3.57 7.49
CA SER A 53 -0.91 -2.72 6.29
C SER A 53 0.45 -2.15 5.86
N PHE A 54 1.44 -2.11 6.74
CA PHE A 54 2.81 -1.68 6.45
C PHE A 54 3.72 -2.80 5.92
N PHE A 55 3.22 -4.01 5.77
CA PHE A 55 3.92 -5.04 5.01
C PHE A 55 3.61 -4.91 3.51
N SER A 56 4.62 -5.19 2.68
CA SER A 56 4.43 -5.20 1.23
C SER A 56 3.46 -6.31 0.81
N PRO A 57 2.47 -6.01 -0.05
CA PRO A 57 1.58 -7.02 -0.61
C PRO A 57 2.24 -7.85 -1.71
N ALA A 58 3.46 -7.50 -2.14
CA ALA A 58 4.20 -8.18 -3.19
C ALA A 58 5.07 -9.33 -2.66
N GLY A 59 5.58 -10.14 -3.58
CA GLY A 59 6.51 -11.24 -3.32
C GLY A 59 5.83 -12.59 -3.07
N PHE A 60 6.65 -13.62 -2.92
CA PHE A 60 6.18 -15.02 -2.88
C PHE A 60 5.33 -15.35 -1.63
N ASN A 61 5.54 -14.65 -0.53
CA ASN A 61 4.81 -14.94 0.70
C ASN A 61 3.37 -14.41 0.72
N ARG A 62 3.10 -13.27 0.08
CA ARG A 62 1.81 -12.57 0.14
C ARG A 62 1.25 -12.20 -1.23
N GLY A 63 2.11 -12.06 -2.24
CA GLY A 63 1.75 -11.58 -3.57
C GLY A 63 1.22 -12.63 -4.54
N ASN A 64 0.85 -13.82 -4.08
CA ASN A 64 0.35 -14.88 -4.95
C ASN A 64 -1.10 -14.61 -5.40
N ILE A 65 -1.32 -14.56 -6.71
CA ILE A 65 -2.62 -14.33 -7.35
C ILE A 65 -3.25 -15.67 -7.69
N ARG A 66 -4.38 -15.94 -7.08
CA ARG A 66 -5.10 -17.20 -7.24
C ARG A 66 -6.02 -17.20 -8.46
N GLY A 67 -6.32 -18.40 -8.98
CA GLY A 67 -7.30 -18.59 -10.05
C GLY A 67 -6.84 -18.11 -11.43
N ALA A 68 -5.57 -17.76 -11.61
CA ALA A 68 -5.02 -17.40 -12.90
C ALA A 68 -4.53 -18.66 -13.64
N VAL A 69 -5.09 -18.94 -14.81
CA VAL A 69 -4.64 -20.03 -15.70
C VAL A 69 -3.41 -19.60 -16.47
N LYS A 70 -3.44 -18.37 -17.00
CA LYS A 70 -2.31 -17.72 -17.68
C LYS A 70 -2.43 -16.20 -17.58
N LEU A 71 -1.33 -15.51 -17.82
CA LEU A 71 -1.30 -14.06 -17.98
C LEU A 71 -1.40 -13.67 -19.46
N SER A 72 -1.95 -12.50 -19.73
CA SER A 72 -1.93 -11.91 -21.08
C SER A 72 -0.50 -11.49 -21.50
N LEU A 73 0.29 -11.06 -20.51
CA LEU A 73 1.69 -10.71 -20.64
C LEU A 73 2.46 -11.32 -19.47
N ASN A 74 3.45 -12.16 -19.77
CA ASN A 74 4.40 -12.66 -18.79
C ASN A 74 5.76 -12.02 -19.05
N PRO A 75 6.09 -10.91 -18.38
CA PRO A 75 7.28 -10.13 -18.70
C PRO A 75 8.57 -10.87 -18.34
N THR A 76 9.54 -10.83 -19.25
CA THR A 76 10.93 -11.25 -19.01
C THR A 76 11.60 -10.33 -17.98
N GLN A 77 12.80 -10.71 -17.52
CA GLN A 77 13.51 -9.88 -16.55
C GLN A 77 13.77 -8.45 -17.05
N ALA A 78 14.22 -8.31 -18.31
CA ALA A 78 14.47 -7.00 -18.89
C ALA A 78 13.18 -6.16 -19.02
N GLU A 79 12.07 -6.77 -19.40
CA GLU A 79 10.77 -6.09 -19.47
C GLU A 79 10.26 -5.69 -18.07
N ARG A 80 10.47 -6.54 -17.06
CA ARG A 80 10.15 -6.17 -15.66
C ARG A 80 10.92 -4.96 -15.20
N ASP A 81 12.21 -4.87 -15.52
CA ASP A 81 13.05 -3.73 -15.16
C ASP A 81 12.55 -2.44 -15.81
N ILE A 82 12.11 -2.51 -17.08
CA ILE A 82 11.51 -1.37 -17.79
C ILE A 82 10.19 -0.96 -17.14
N LEU A 83 9.29 -1.92 -16.85
CA LEU A 83 8.00 -1.66 -16.21
C LEU A 83 8.20 -1.05 -14.83
N TYR A 84 9.10 -1.62 -14.03
CA TYR A 84 9.37 -1.17 -12.67
C TYR A 84 9.99 0.23 -12.62
N LYS A 85 10.88 0.56 -13.56
CA LYS A 85 11.39 1.94 -13.74
C LYS A 85 10.27 2.91 -14.14
N ALA A 86 9.28 2.45 -14.90
CA ALA A 86 8.09 3.22 -15.26
C ALA A 86 7.02 3.25 -14.16
N ARG A 87 7.30 2.75 -12.95
CA ARG A 87 6.38 2.71 -11.78
C ARG A 87 5.18 1.77 -11.96
N VAL A 88 5.27 0.82 -12.87
CA VAL A 88 4.29 -0.23 -13.07
C VAL A 88 4.74 -1.48 -12.33
N ASN A 89 3.90 -2.03 -11.48
CA ASN A 89 4.19 -3.23 -10.74
C ASN A 89 3.96 -4.46 -11.63
N PRO A 90 5.01 -5.21 -12.00
CA PRO A 90 4.85 -6.37 -12.85
C PRO A 90 4.19 -7.52 -12.09
N VAL A 91 3.25 -8.18 -12.75
CA VAL A 91 2.73 -9.49 -12.34
C VAL A 91 3.36 -10.54 -13.22
N VAL A 92 3.93 -11.56 -12.61
CA VAL A 92 4.79 -12.54 -13.29
C VAL A 92 4.35 -13.95 -12.94
N ASN A 93 4.36 -14.83 -13.91
CA ASN A 93 4.21 -16.26 -13.67
C ASN A 93 5.58 -16.90 -13.53
N PHE A 94 5.92 -17.33 -12.33
CA PHE A 94 7.17 -18.04 -12.02
C PHE A 94 6.93 -19.54 -12.04
N PRO A 95 7.74 -20.32 -12.78
CA PRO A 95 7.65 -21.78 -12.77
C PRO A 95 7.74 -22.34 -11.34
N GLY A 96 6.77 -23.16 -10.95
CA GLY A 96 6.70 -23.76 -9.61
C GLY A 96 6.21 -22.84 -8.48
N GLN A 97 6.07 -21.54 -8.72
CA GLN A 97 5.61 -20.55 -7.71
C GLN A 97 4.25 -19.94 -8.07
N GLY A 98 3.82 -20.07 -9.33
CA GLY A 98 2.57 -19.51 -9.82
C GLY A 98 2.67 -18.01 -10.17
N VAL A 99 1.50 -17.39 -10.25
CA VAL A 99 1.36 -15.98 -10.62
C VAL A 99 1.52 -15.11 -9.39
N VAL A 100 2.48 -14.17 -9.43
CA VAL A 100 2.88 -13.37 -8.29
C VAL A 100 3.00 -11.89 -8.66
N LEU A 101 2.49 -11.01 -7.80
CA LEU A 101 2.79 -9.59 -7.84
C LEU A 101 4.26 -9.37 -7.45
N PHE A 102 5.06 -8.84 -8.36
CA PHE A 102 6.50 -8.69 -8.19
C PHE A 102 6.95 -7.23 -8.26
N GLY A 103 6.18 -6.35 -7.66
CA GLY A 103 6.46 -4.92 -7.57
C GLY A 103 5.68 -4.27 -6.42
N ASP A 104 6.22 -3.18 -5.89
CA ASP A 104 5.76 -2.52 -4.67
C ASP A 104 5.86 -0.99 -4.81
N LYS A 105 5.62 -0.46 -6.01
CA LYS A 105 5.70 0.97 -6.29
C LYS A 105 4.35 1.64 -6.38
N THR A 106 4.28 2.88 -5.87
CA THR A 106 3.21 3.82 -6.18
C THR A 106 3.51 4.57 -7.49
N ALA A 107 2.54 5.31 -8.00
CA ALA A 107 2.71 6.12 -9.20
C ALA A 107 3.52 7.42 -8.96
N LEU A 108 4.12 7.60 -7.79
CA LEU A 108 4.92 8.77 -7.45
C LEU A 108 6.21 8.82 -8.27
N SER A 109 6.43 9.91 -9.02
CA SER A 109 7.62 10.09 -9.86
C SER A 109 8.85 10.61 -9.09
N LYS A 110 8.62 11.35 -8.00
CA LYS A 110 9.70 11.89 -7.18
C LYS A 110 10.27 10.84 -6.25
N PRO A 111 11.59 10.78 -6.06
CA PRO A 111 12.20 9.92 -5.04
C PRO A 111 11.69 10.32 -3.64
N SER A 112 11.00 9.41 -2.98
CA SER A 112 10.44 9.62 -1.64
C SER A 112 10.15 8.26 -1.02
N ALA A 113 10.08 8.19 0.32
CA ALA A 113 9.60 6.98 1.00
C ALA A 113 8.17 6.58 0.58
N PHE A 114 7.36 7.55 0.14
CA PHE A 114 6.00 7.33 -0.37
C PHE A 114 5.95 6.77 -1.81
N ASP A 115 7.09 6.48 -2.42
CA ASP A 115 7.12 5.75 -3.69
C ASP A 115 6.86 4.24 -3.50
N ARG A 116 6.70 3.79 -2.25
CA ARG A 116 6.39 2.40 -1.88
C ARG A 116 4.96 2.25 -1.38
N ILE A 117 4.31 1.16 -1.79
CA ILE A 117 2.92 0.86 -1.41
C ILE A 117 2.80 0.68 0.11
N ASN A 118 3.69 -0.09 0.71
CA ASN A 118 3.68 -0.38 2.13
C ASN A 118 3.81 0.88 2.99
N VAL A 119 4.70 1.80 2.62
CA VAL A 119 4.89 3.07 3.35
C VAL A 119 3.65 3.97 3.23
N ARG A 120 3.07 4.10 2.03
CA ARG A 120 1.86 4.89 1.84
C ARG A 120 0.69 4.32 2.65
N ARG A 121 0.54 2.99 2.66
CA ARG A 121 -0.50 2.31 3.44
C ARG A 121 -0.31 2.48 4.94
N LEU A 122 0.93 2.42 5.43
CA LEU A 122 1.25 2.75 6.83
C LEU A 122 0.75 4.15 7.19
N PHE A 123 1.10 5.16 6.37
CA PHE A 123 0.70 6.53 6.67
C PHE A 123 -0.81 6.74 6.60
N LEU A 124 -1.52 6.10 5.68
CA LEU A 124 -2.98 6.13 5.66
C LEU A 124 -3.59 5.54 6.94
N LEU A 125 -3.01 4.46 7.48
CA LEU A 125 -3.41 3.88 8.75
C LEU A 125 -3.19 4.86 9.91
N LEU A 126 -1.98 5.45 9.98
CA LEU A 126 -1.61 6.43 11.02
C LEU A 126 -2.51 7.67 10.97
N GLU A 127 -2.66 8.27 9.80
CA GLU A 127 -3.51 9.45 9.58
C GLU A 127 -4.95 9.21 10.05
N LYS A 128 -5.54 8.07 9.64
CA LYS A 128 -6.90 7.71 10.00
C LYS A 128 -7.07 7.45 11.50
N ALA A 129 -6.15 6.73 12.12
CA ALA A 129 -6.22 6.40 13.54
C ALA A 129 -6.06 7.66 14.40
N ILE A 130 -5.05 8.49 14.10
CA ILE A 130 -4.78 9.74 14.84
C ILE A 130 -5.91 10.74 14.62
N ALA A 131 -6.42 10.89 13.40
CA ALA A 131 -7.56 11.77 13.13
C ALA A 131 -8.83 11.32 13.88
N THR A 132 -9.05 10.02 14.02
CA THR A 132 -10.18 9.50 14.80
C THR A 132 -10.01 9.80 16.30
N ALA A 133 -8.80 9.61 16.82
CA ALA A 133 -8.48 9.96 18.22
C ALA A 133 -8.60 11.47 18.48
N ALA A 134 -8.16 12.30 17.53
CA ALA A 134 -8.23 13.75 17.63
C ALA A 134 -9.66 14.30 17.68
N LYS A 135 -10.67 13.57 17.16
CA LYS A 135 -12.07 14.01 17.22
C LYS A 135 -12.58 14.21 18.66
N PHE A 136 -12.06 13.46 19.60
CA PHE A 136 -12.45 13.57 21.01
C PHE A 136 -11.86 14.79 21.71
N GLN A 137 -10.91 15.47 21.05
CA GLN A 137 -10.32 16.72 21.57
C GLN A 137 -10.93 17.97 20.93
N LEU A 138 -11.88 17.79 19.99
CA LEU A 138 -12.57 18.92 19.39
C LEU A 138 -13.46 19.62 20.44
N PHE A 139 -13.37 20.94 20.47
CA PHE A 139 -14.09 21.82 21.41
C PHE A 139 -13.59 21.78 22.86
N GLU A 140 -12.50 21.05 23.14
CA GLU A 140 -11.82 21.10 24.43
C GLU A 140 -10.87 22.31 24.52
N PHE A 141 -10.51 22.72 25.75
CA PHE A 141 -9.57 23.80 25.96
C PHE A 141 -8.18 23.46 25.44
N ASN A 142 -7.52 24.42 24.77
CA ASN A 142 -6.13 24.26 24.32
C ASN A 142 -5.14 24.55 25.46
N ASP A 143 -5.16 23.70 26.46
CA ASP A 143 -4.26 23.77 27.65
C ASP A 143 -3.23 22.63 27.66
N GLU A 144 -2.33 22.69 28.61
CA GLU A 144 -1.29 21.65 28.76
C GLU A 144 -1.89 20.27 29.10
N PHE A 145 -2.98 20.26 29.86
CA PHE A 145 -3.65 19.03 30.26
C PHE A 145 -4.23 18.28 29.02
N THR A 146 -4.97 18.98 28.20
CA THR A 146 -5.56 18.41 26.95
C THR A 146 -4.46 17.92 26.00
N ARG A 147 -3.39 18.71 25.82
CA ARG A 147 -2.24 18.31 24.99
C ARG A 147 -1.52 17.08 25.54
N ALA A 148 -1.34 16.99 26.86
CA ALA A 148 -0.75 15.82 27.51
C ALA A 148 -1.65 14.58 27.37
N GLN A 149 -2.96 14.74 27.50
CA GLN A 149 -3.94 13.67 27.32
C GLN A 149 -3.89 13.12 25.90
N PHE A 150 -3.82 13.97 24.89
CA PHE A 150 -3.66 13.55 23.50
C PHE A 150 -2.34 12.83 23.24
N ARG A 151 -1.22 13.34 23.78
CA ARG A 151 0.09 12.65 23.70
C ARG A 151 0.03 11.26 24.30
N ASN A 152 -0.55 11.14 25.49
CA ASN A 152 -0.69 9.85 26.19
C ASN A 152 -1.59 8.84 25.45
N LEU A 153 -2.48 9.32 24.58
CA LEU A 153 -3.32 8.47 23.75
C LEU A 153 -2.58 8.00 22.49
N VAL A 154 -1.83 8.87 21.83
CA VAL A 154 -1.19 8.61 20.54
C VAL A 154 0.15 7.89 20.69
N GLU A 155 0.94 8.22 21.73
CA GLU A 155 2.29 7.68 21.90
C GLU A 155 2.33 6.15 22.06
N PRO A 156 1.46 5.50 22.87
CA PRO A 156 1.43 4.03 22.97
C PRO A 156 1.10 3.35 21.63
N PHE A 157 0.21 3.96 20.83
CA PHE A 157 -0.13 3.46 19.51
C PHE A 157 1.07 3.50 18.54
N LEU A 158 1.83 4.59 18.54
CA LEU A 158 3.05 4.68 17.72
C LEU A 158 4.14 3.71 18.20
N ARG A 159 4.28 3.52 19.52
CA ARG A 159 5.20 2.52 20.09
C ARG A 159 4.83 1.08 19.71
N ASP A 160 3.54 0.76 19.67
CA ASP A 160 3.07 -0.56 19.21
C ASP A 160 3.45 -0.80 17.74
N ILE A 161 3.24 0.18 16.86
CA ILE A 161 3.64 0.10 15.45
C ILE A 161 5.17 -0.01 15.31
N GLN A 162 5.94 0.70 16.14
CA GLN A 162 7.38 0.56 16.19
C GLN A 162 7.80 -0.84 16.63
N GLY A 163 7.18 -1.39 17.67
CA GLY A 163 7.42 -2.76 18.13
C GLY A 163 7.12 -3.81 17.05
N ARG A 164 6.12 -3.57 16.22
CA ARG A 164 5.78 -4.43 15.07
C ARG A 164 6.59 -4.14 13.79
N ARG A 165 7.63 -3.32 13.86
CA ARG A 165 8.55 -2.95 12.76
C ARG A 165 7.92 -2.08 11.67
N GLY A 166 6.82 -1.39 11.95
CA GLY A 166 6.19 -0.47 10.99
C GLY A 166 7.01 0.80 10.80
N ILE A 167 7.61 1.30 11.88
CA ILE A 167 8.50 2.47 11.91
C ILE A 167 9.76 2.17 12.73
N THR A 168 10.85 2.80 12.38
CA THR A 168 12.12 2.67 13.13
C THR A 168 12.20 3.65 14.30
N ASP A 169 11.72 4.86 14.08
CA ASP A 169 11.69 5.92 15.11
C ASP A 169 10.53 6.88 14.83
N PHE A 170 10.09 7.58 15.86
CA PHE A 170 9.07 8.62 15.77
C PHE A 170 9.30 9.73 16.79
N SER A 171 8.82 10.91 16.46
CA SER A 171 8.76 12.04 17.39
C SER A 171 7.35 12.59 17.42
N LEU A 172 6.76 12.66 18.60
CA LEU A 172 5.43 13.22 18.82
C LEU A 172 5.57 14.57 19.55
N LYS A 173 5.24 15.65 18.84
CA LYS A 173 5.28 17.00 19.39
C LYS A 173 3.89 17.58 19.47
N CYS A 174 3.40 17.79 20.69
CA CYS A 174 2.13 18.45 20.97
C CYS A 174 2.31 19.29 22.24
N ASP A 175 2.85 20.49 22.07
CA ASP A 175 3.17 21.41 23.15
C ASP A 175 2.85 22.86 22.77
N ALA A 176 3.17 23.81 23.63
CA ALA A 176 2.91 25.23 23.40
C ALA A 176 3.70 25.82 22.20
N THR A 177 4.73 25.11 21.70
CA THR A 177 5.55 25.60 20.57
C THR A 177 4.91 25.37 19.23
N ASN A 178 4.03 24.36 19.10
CA ASN A 178 3.31 24.03 17.87
C ASN A 178 1.78 24.17 18.00
N ASN A 179 1.27 24.46 19.19
CA ASN A 179 -0.13 24.77 19.47
C ASN A 179 -0.20 26.08 20.27
N THR A 180 -0.15 27.17 19.55
CA THR A 180 -0.39 28.52 20.13
C THR A 180 -1.89 28.73 20.30
N GLY A 181 -2.29 29.38 21.41
CA GLY A 181 -3.69 29.73 21.68
C GLY A 181 -4.24 30.75 20.69
#